data_8a47ed415533e287b2756fef560ce8c5
#
_entry.id   8a47ed415533e287b2756fef560ce8c5
#
_cell.length_a   1.000
_cell.length_b   1.000
_cell.length_c   1.000
_cell.angle_alpha   90.00
_cell.angle_beta   90.00
_cell.angle_gamma   90.00
#
_symmetry.space_group_name_H-M   'P 1'
#
loop_
_entity.id
_entity.type
_entity.pdbx_description
1 polymer ?
#
loop_
_entity_poly.entity_id
_entity_poly.type
_entity_poly.pdbx_seq_one_letter_code
_entity_poly.pdbx_strand_id
1 'polypeptide(L)'
;GSEVSALLGRMPSAVGYQPTLATDIGELQERITSTKDGSITSIQAVYVPADDLTDPAPAGVFTHLDATTVLSRSIAELGIYPAVDPLDSTSRILDPNVLGEEHYEVARGVQAILQRYKELQDIIAILGMEELSDDDKVIVARARKVQRFLSQPFFVAEQFTGSPGRYVSLKETIRGFK
;
A
#
# COMPACT_ATOMS: atom_id res chain seq x y z
N GLY A 1 -26.24 -1.77 -2.65
CA GLY A 1 -26.72 -3.00 -1.95
C GLY A 1 -27.40 -2.70 -0.62
N SER A 2 -26.92 -1.71 0.15
CA SER A 2 -27.52 -1.35 1.44
C SER A 2 -28.95 -0.82 1.33
N GLU A 3 -29.22 -0.01 0.33
CA GLU A 3 -30.58 0.53 0.07
C GLU A 3 -31.55 -0.57 -0.33
N VAL A 4 -31.15 -1.47 -1.20
CA VAL A 4 -31.96 -2.62 -1.60
C VAL A 4 -32.25 -3.53 -0.41
N SER A 5 -31.25 -3.79 0.42
CA SER A 5 -31.39 -4.57 1.64
C SER A 5 -32.38 -3.95 2.63
N ALA A 6 -32.33 -2.61 2.79
CA ALA A 6 -33.26 -1.88 3.64
C ALA A 6 -34.70 -1.94 3.11
N LEU A 7 -34.89 -1.80 1.80
CA LEU A 7 -36.19 -1.96 1.16
C LEU A 7 -36.80 -3.36 1.33
N LEU A 8 -35.95 -4.38 1.41
CA LEU A 8 -36.35 -5.77 1.65
C LEU A 8 -36.56 -6.08 3.14
N GLY A 9 -36.43 -5.09 4.02
CA GLY A 9 -36.60 -5.26 5.47
C GLY A 9 -35.51 -6.07 6.17
N ARG A 10 -34.34 -6.19 5.55
CA ARG A 10 -33.20 -6.89 6.16
C ARG A 10 -32.53 -6.00 7.21
N MET A 11 -32.07 -6.63 8.31
CA MET A 11 -31.33 -5.91 9.36
C MET A 11 -29.95 -5.51 8.84
N PRO A 12 -29.56 -4.21 8.91
CA PRO A 12 -28.24 -3.76 8.49
C PRO A 12 -27.16 -4.28 9.42
N SER A 13 -25.92 -4.36 8.91
CA SER A 13 -24.73 -4.61 9.75
C SER A 13 -24.44 -3.43 10.68
N ALA A 14 -23.46 -3.61 11.61
CA ALA A 14 -23.10 -2.60 12.61
C ALA A 14 -22.67 -1.24 12.01
N VAL A 15 -22.18 -1.20 10.77
CA VAL A 15 -21.77 0.03 10.05
C VAL A 15 -22.71 0.40 8.90
N GLY A 16 -23.92 -0.15 8.88
CA GLY A 16 -24.96 0.19 7.90
C GLY A 16 -24.84 -0.49 6.54
N TYR A 17 -23.88 -1.38 6.33
CA TYR A 17 -23.80 -2.20 5.13
C TYR A 17 -24.87 -3.29 5.13
N GLN A 18 -25.18 -3.79 3.93
CA GLN A 18 -26.06 -4.96 3.79
C GLN A 18 -25.47 -6.20 4.48
N PRO A 19 -26.29 -7.09 5.05
CA PRO A 19 -25.79 -8.31 5.70
C PRO A 19 -25.14 -9.29 4.71
N THR A 20 -25.43 -9.13 3.40
CA THR A 20 -24.89 -9.96 2.30
C THR A 20 -23.59 -9.39 1.70
N LEU A 21 -22.98 -8.36 2.30
CA LEU A 21 -21.83 -7.66 1.72
C LEU A 21 -20.69 -8.61 1.31
N ALA A 22 -20.29 -9.51 2.19
CA ALA A 22 -19.20 -10.45 1.92
C ALA A 22 -19.54 -11.40 0.76
N THR A 23 -20.77 -11.86 0.68
CA THR A 23 -21.25 -12.72 -0.42
C THR A 23 -21.29 -11.96 -1.74
N ASP A 24 -21.83 -10.75 -1.73
CA ASP A 24 -21.94 -9.90 -2.92
C ASP A 24 -20.56 -9.56 -3.49
N ILE A 25 -19.60 -9.22 -2.63
CA ILE A 25 -18.20 -9.00 -3.01
C ILE A 25 -17.58 -10.28 -3.57
N GLY A 26 -17.75 -11.40 -2.89
CA GLY A 26 -17.22 -12.71 -3.29
C GLY A 26 -17.72 -13.16 -4.66
N GLU A 27 -19.00 -13.02 -4.94
CA GLU A 27 -19.58 -13.36 -6.24
C GLU A 27 -18.92 -12.59 -7.40
N LEU A 28 -18.62 -11.31 -7.19
CA LEU A 28 -17.92 -10.51 -8.20
C LEU A 28 -16.45 -10.92 -8.32
N GLN A 29 -15.75 -11.03 -7.20
CA GLN A 29 -14.30 -11.24 -7.17
C GLN A 29 -13.91 -12.65 -7.66
N GLU A 30 -14.71 -13.68 -7.38
CA GLU A 30 -14.44 -15.04 -7.82
C GLU A 30 -14.58 -15.24 -9.34
N ARG A 31 -15.20 -14.30 -10.04
CA ARG A 31 -15.23 -14.27 -11.50
C ARG A 31 -13.89 -13.89 -12.12
N ILE A 32 -13.03 -13.22 -11.34
CA ILE A 32 -11.70 -12.81 -11.76
C ILE A 32 -10.75 -13.96 -11.49
N THR A 33 -10.56 -14.81 -12.47
CA THR A 33 -9.81 -16.06 -12.31
C THR A 33 -9.12 -16.48 -13.60
N SER A 34 -8.28 -17.50 -13.48
CA SER A 34 -7.67 -18.19 -14.61
C SER A 34 -8.40 -19.50 -14.87
N THR A 35 -8.64 -19.78 -16.14
CA THR A 35 -9.24 -21.03 -16.63
C THR A 35 -8.26 -21.74 -17.57
N LYS A 36 -8.67 -22.86 -18.15
CA LYS A 36 -7.88 -23.56 -19.17
C LYS A 36 -7.69 -22.73 -20.44
N ASP A 37 -8.66 -21.86 -20.73
CA ASP A 37 -8.73 -21.12 -21.99
C ASP A 37 -8.21 -19.69 -21.90
N GLY A 38 -8.01 -19.17 -20.67
CA GLY A 38 -7.53 -17.81 -20.48
C GLY A 38 -7.51 -17.34 -19.01
N SER A 39 -7.11 -16.09 -18.83
CA SER A 39 -7.02 -15.45 -17.51
C SER A 39 -7.56 -14.03 -17.55
N ILE A 40 -8.02 -13.56 -16.40
CA ILE A 40 -8.45 -12.18 -16.20
C ILE A 40 -7.49 -11.52 -15.21
N THR A 41 -6.83 -10.46 -15.67
CA THR A 41 -6.08 -9.56 -14.78
C THR A 41 -6.94 -8.34 -14.50
N SER A 42 -7.15 -8.01 -13.24
CA SER A 42 -7.93 -6.84 -12.84
C SER A 42 -7.08 -5.81 -12.11
N ILE A 43 -7.40 -4.54 -12.33
CA ILE A 43 -6.92 -3.41 -11.55
C ILE A 43 -8.14 -2.72 -10.98
N GLN A 44 -8.25 -2.69 -9.66
CA GLN A 44 -9.42 -2.20 -8.96
C GLN A 44 -9.06 -1.00 -8.10
N ALA A 45 -9.74 0.13 -8.32
CA ALA A 45 -9.68 1.27 -7.40
C ALA A 45 -10.68 1.02 -6.26
N VAL A 46 -10.18 0.98 -5.03
CA VAL A 46 -10.99 0.76 -3.83
C VAL A 46 -11.01 2.05 -3.02
N TYR A 47 -12.20 2.61 -2.84
CA TYR A 47 -12.39 3.74 -1.93
C TYR A 47 -12.37 3.26 -0.48
N VAL A 48 -11.59 3.95 0.35
CA VAL A 48 -11.45 3.63 1.77
C VAL A 48 -12.13 4.72 2.59
N PRO A 49 -13.33 4.47 3.15
CA PRO A 49 -14.06 5.47 3.93
C PRO A 49 -13.27 5.94 5.15
N ALA A 50 -13.13 7.25 5.31
CA ALA A 50 -12.42 7.88 6.44
C ALA A 50 -10.97 7.38 6.65
N ASP A 51 -10.30 6.93 5.59
CA ASP A 51 -8.96 6.33 5.63
C ASP A 51 -8.86 5.08 6.53
N ASP A 52 -9.99 4.43 6.83
CA ASP A 52 -10.08 3.25 7.67
C ASP A 52 -10.03 1.96 6.84
N LEU A 53 -8.84 1.36 6.77
CA LEU A 53 -8.61 0.08 6.07
C LEU A 53 -9.37 -1.10 6.71
N THR A 54 -9.85 -0.94 7.94
CA THR A 54 -10.62 -1.98 8.64
C THR A 54 -12.13 -1.90 8.37
N ASP A 55 -12.60 -0.87 7.66
CA ASP A 55 -13.98 -0.78 7.20
C ASP A 55 -14.35 -2.06 6.43
N PRO A 56 -15.54 -2.66 6.67
CA PRO A 56 -15.92 -3.94 6.08
C PRO A 56 -15.87 -3.99 4.55
N ALA A 57 -16.11 -2.88 3.85
CA ALA A 57 -16.10 -2.87 2.40
C ALA A 57 -14.67 -3.02 1.83
N PRO A 58 -13.69 -2.16 2.14
CA PRO A 58 -12.32 -2.36 1.68
C PRO A 58 -11.70 -3.64 2.26
N ALA A 59 -11.91 -3.94 3.54
CA ALA A 59 -11.38 -5.16 4.14
C ALA A 59 -11.89 -6.44 3.45
N GLY A 60 -13.17 -6.48 3.07
CA GLY A 60 -13.75 -7.59 2.33
C GLY A 60 -13.16 -7.74 0.93
N VAL A 61 -12.91 -6.65 0.22
CA VAL A 61 -12.27 -6.68 -1.11
C VAL A 61 -10.82 -7.14 -1.01
N PHE A 62 -10.06 -6.67 -0.03
CA PHE A 62 -8.62 -6.97 0.12
C PHE A 62 -8.34 -8.47 0.28
N THR A 63 -9.26 -9.24 0.86
CA THR A 63 -9.11 -10.68 1.00
C THR A 63 -9.04 -11.42 -0.35
N HIS A 64 -9.57 -10.84 -1.41
CA HIS A 64 -9.60 -11.41 -2.76
C HIS A 64 -8.46 -10.92 -3.67
N LEU A 65 -7.67 -9.94 -3.23
CA LEU A 65 -6.63 -9.34 -4.06
C LEU A 65 -5.28 -10.06 -3.90
N ASP A 66 -4.57 -10.21 -5.00
CA ASP A 66 -3.20 -10.77 -5.00
C ASP A 66 -2.15 -9.74 -4.60
N ALA A 67 -2.42 -8.48 -4.86
CA ALA A 67 -1.57 -7.36 -4.48
C ALA A 67 -2.42 -6.14 -4.11
N THR A 68 -1.96 -5.37 -3.14
CA THR A 68 -2.58 -4.11 -2.74
C THR A 68 -1.55 -2.99 -2.78
N THR A 69 -1.93 -1.86 -3.35
CA THR A 69 -1.15 -0.62 -3.31
C THR A 69 -1.95 0.40 -2.53
N VAL A 70 -1.51 0.70 -1.32
CA VAL A 70 -2.19 1.62 -0.40
C VAL A 70 -1.61 3.02 -0.56
N LEU A 71 -2.47 4.00 -0.83
CA LEU A 71 -2.12 5.41 -0.85
C LEU A 71 -2.41 6.02 0.52
N SER A 72 -1.45 6.77 1.05
CA SER A 72 -1.52 7.38 2.39
C SER A 72 -1.49 8.89 2.34
N ARG A 73 -2.42 9.54 3.05
CA ARG A 73 -2.42 11.01 3.21
C ARG A 73 -1.20 11.51 3.96
N SER A 74 -0.78 10.81 4.99
CA SER A 74 0.39 11.19 5.78
C SER A 74 1.67 11.20 4.95
N ILE A 75 1.79 10.30 3.98
CA ILE A 75 2.92 10.27 3.03
C ILE A 75 2.81 11.43 2.04
N ALA A 76 1.60 11.72 1.54
CA ALA A 76 1.37 12.87 0.67
C ALA A 76 1.70 14.21 1.36
N GLU A 77 1.40 14.34 2.64
CA GLU A 77 1.72 15.51 3.46
C GLU A 77 3.24 15.74 3.61
N LEU A 78 4.05 14.68 3.51
CA LEU A 78 5.51 14.77 3.45
C LEU A 78 6.04 15.19 2.07
N GLY A 79 5.17 15.40 1.09
CA GLY A 79 5.56 15.72 -0.29
C GLY A 79 6.12 14.55 -1.08
N ILE A 80 5.85 13.32 -0.66
CA ILE A 80 6.29 12.09 -1.33
C ILE A 80 5.20 11.63 -2.30
N TYR A 81 5.52 11.60 -3.59
CA TYR A 81 4.62 11.18 -4.67
C TYR A 81 5.31 10.18 -5.60
N PRO A 82 4.63 9.10 -6.01
CA PRO A 82 3.30 8.68 -5.55
C PRO A 82 3.29 8.36 -4.05
N ALA A 83 2.19 8.71 -3.37
CA ALA A 83 2.07 8.58 -1.92
C ALA A 83 1.74 7.14 -1.47
N VAL A 84 2.48 6.18 -1.98
CA VAL A 84 2.32 4.77 -1.68
C VAL A 84 2.92 4.45 -0.32
N ASP A 85 2.16 3.77 0.52
CA ASP A 85 2.65 3.25 1.80
C ASP A 85 3.31 1.88 1.59
N PRO A 86 4.63 1.76 1.69
CA PRO A 86 5.32 0.51 1.46
C PRO A 86 5.15 -0.51 2.60
N LEU A 87 4.66 -0.09 3.76
CA LEU A 87 4.40 -0.97 4.91
C LEU A 87 3.00 -1.60 4.84
N ASP A 88 2.00 -0.82 4.39
CA ASP A 88 0.61 -1.29 4.25
C ASP A 88 0.33 -1.94 2.89
N SER A 89 1.20 -1.73 1.92
CA SER A 89 1.10 -2.35 0.59
C SER A 89 1.67 -3.77 0.61
N THR A 90 1.00 -4.69 -0.07
CA THR A 90 1.36 -6.11 -0.08
C THR A 90 1.33 -6.70 -1.48
N SER A 91 2.04 -7.80 -1.69
CA SER A 91 1.96 -8.60 -2.91
C SER A 91 2.29 -10.07 -2.62
N ARG A 92 1.49 -10.98 -3.17
CA ARG A 92 1.74 -12.42 -3.06
C ARG A 92 2.99 -12.87 -3.78
N ILE A 93 3.41 -12.15 -4.83
CA ILE A 93 4.63 -12.47 -5.57
C ILE A 93 5.90 -11.96 -4.88
N LEU A 94 5.82 -11.26 -3.75
CA LEU A 94 6.98 -10.92 -2.95
C LEU A 94 7.48 -12.16 -2.18
N ASP A 95 8.10 -13.05 -2.93
CA ASP A 95 8.60 -14.34 -2.51
C ASP A 95 9.93 -14.61 -3.25
N PRO A 96 10.98 -15.13 -2.57
CA PRO A 96 12.28 -15.35 -3.20
C PRO A 96 12.22 -16.36 -4.36
N ASN A 97 11.29 -17.32 -4.31
CA ASN A 97 11.11 -18.30 -5.39
C ASN A 97 10.47 -17.69 -6.65
N VAL A 98 9.80 -16.56 -6.53
CA VAL A 98 9.14 -15.86 -7.66
C VAL A 98 10.02 -14.73 -8.20
N LEU A 99 10.53 -13.87 -7.32
CA LEU A 99 11.28 -12.65 -7.68
C LEU A 99 12.80 -12.82 -7.65
N GLY A 100 13.30 -13.91 -7.07
CA GLY A 100 14.70 -14.11 -6.75
C GLY A 100 15.07 -13.51 -5.39
N GLU A 101 16.16 -14.02 -4.82
CA GLU A 101 16.61 -13.64 -3.47
C GLU A 101 16.97 -12.16 -3.38
N GLU A 102 17.70 -11.63 -4.36
CA GLU A 102 18.15 -10.24 -4.36
C GLU A 102 17.00 -9.24 -4.23
N HIS A 103 15.97 -9.37 -5.06
CA HIS A 103 14.81 -8.49 -5.01
C HIS A 103 14.07 -8.62 -3.68
N TYR A 104 13.86 -9.85 -3.23
CA TYR A 104 13.18 -10.13 -1.97
C TYR A 104 13.93 -9.53 -0.77
N GLU A 105 15.23 -9.76 -0.65
CA GLU A 105 16.06 -9.26 0.45
C GLU A 105 16.10 -7.73 0.48
N VAL A 106 16.25 -7.08 -0.68
CA VAL A 106 16.23 -5.62 -0.78
C VAL A 106 14.87 -5.07 -0.34
N ALA A 107 13.76 -5.64 -0.82
CA ALA A 107 12.43 -5.20 -0.44
C ALA A 107 12.18 -5.37 1.07
N ARG A 108 12.56 -6.49 1.65
CA ARG A 108 12.44 -6.73 3.10
C ARG A 108 13.34 -5.83 3.92
N GLY A 109 14.55 -5.56 3.44
CA GLY A 109 15.46 -4.60 4.08
C GLY A 109 14.90 -3.19 4.11
N VAL A 110 14.32 -2.74 3.01
CA VAL A 110 13.62 -1.43 2.94
C VAL A 110 12.45 -1.36 3.92
N GLN A 111 11.61 -2.39 3.94
CA GLN A 111 10.48 -2.46 4.87
C GLN A 111 10.94 -2.45 6.34
N ALA A 112 11.99 -3.18 6.67
CA ALA A 112 12.53 -3.22 8.03
C ALA A 112 13.05 -1.85 8.49
N ILE A 113 13.77 -1.13 7.63
CA ILE A 113 14.27 0.22 7.92
C ILE A 113 13.11 1.20 8.12
N LEU A 114 12.10 1.16 7.26
CA LEU A 114 10.93 2.04 7.35
C LEU A 114 10.08 1.71 8.57
N GLN A 115 9.92 0.44 8.90
CA GLN A 115 9.20 0.01 10.11
C GLN A 115 9.91 0.51 11.38
N ARG A 116 11.21 0.33 11.46
CA ARG A 116 11.99 0.85 12.59
C ARG A 116 11.91 2.36 12.70
N TYR A 117 11.98 3.06 11.58
CA TYR A 117 11.81 4.51 11.54
C TYR A 117 10.43 4.95 12.06
N LYS A 118 9.37 4.25 11.66
CA LYS A 118 8.01 4.50 12.16
C LYS A 118 7.92 4.36 13.69
N GLU A 119 8.55 3.33 14.24
CA GLU A 119 8.62 3.13 15.71
C GLU A 119 9.40 4.25 16.42
N LEU A 120 10.44 4.78 15.80
CA LEU A 120 11.26 5.84 16.36
C LEU A 120 10.61 7.23 16.25
N GLN A 121 9.64 7.42 15.37
CA GLN A 121 9.01 8.75 15.16
C GLN A 121 8.35 9.30 16.42
N ASP A 122 7.71 8.46 17.23
CA ASP A 122 7.09 8.87 18.48
C ASP A 122 8.14 9.32 19.50
N ILE A 123 9.26 8.63 19.58
CA ILE A 123 10.38 8.98 20.44
C ILE A 123 10.99 10.31 19.99
N ILE A 124 11.20 10.49 18.69
CA ILE A 124 11.73 11.72 18.11
C ILE A 124 10.82 12.91 18.39
N ALA A 125 9.50 12.72 18.27
CA ALA A 125 8.52 13.77 18.50
C ALA A 125 8.48 14.24 19.96
N ILE A 126 8.69 13.34 20.91
CA ILE A 126 8.60 13.63 22.36
C ILE A 126 9.94 14.06 22.93
N LEU A 127 11.01 13.33 22.63
CA LEU A 127 12.32 13.48 23.26
C LEU A 127 13.37 14.15 22.35
N GLY A 128 13.11 14.22 21.04
CA GLY A 128 14.06 14.74 20.06
C GLY A 128 15.06 13.70 19.56
N MET A 129 15.78 14.08 18.49
CA MET A 129 16.76 13.20 17.82
C MET A 129 17.97 12.87 18.71
N GLU A 130 18.32 13.76 19.64
CA GLU A 130 19.51 13.61 20.47
C GLU A 130 19.43 12.43 21.44
N GLU A 131 18.22 12.06 21.83
CA GLU A 131 17.98 10.94 22.76
C GLU A 131 18.07 9.55 22.08
N LEU A 132 18.19 9.51 20.75
CA LEU A 132 18.38 8.25 20.03
C LEU A 132 19.80 7.72 20.19
N SER A 133 19.94 6.39 20.21
CA SER A 133 21.23 5.73 20.07
C SER A 133 21.87 6.06 18.71
N ASP A 134 23.19 5.93 18.61
CA ASP A 134 23.90 6.19 17.36
C ASP A 134 23.42 5.26 16.22
N ASP A 135 23.11 4.02 16.54
CA ASP A 135 22.54 3.06 15.58
C ASP A 135 21.16 3.51 15.07
N ASP A 136 20.29 3.98 15.95
CA ASP A 136 18.98 4.49 15.58
C ASP A 136 19.08 5.79 14.76
N LYS A 137 20.03 6.67 15.04
CA LYS A 137 20.31 7.85 14.22
C LYS A 137 20.70 7.47 12.79
N VAL A 138 21.50 6.43 12.62
CA VAL A 138 21.85 5.89 11.29
C VAL A 138 20.63 5.35 10.58
N ILE A 139 19.77 4.61 11.27
CA ILE A 139 18.51 4.09 10.71
C ILE A 139 17.62 5.23 10.23
N VAL A 140 17.45 6.28 11.04
CA VAL A 140 16.66 7.46 10.65
C VAL A 140 17.22 8.13 9.40
N ALA A 141 18.54 8.30 9.32
CA ALA A 141 19.20 8.89 8.15
C ALA A 141 18.98 8.03 6.88
N ARG A 142 19.09 6.71 6.99
CA ARG A 142 18.81 5.76 5.91
C ARG A 142 17.36 5.81 5.49
N ALA A 143 16.44 5.76 6.44
CA ALA A 143 14.99 5.80 6.18
C ALA A 143 14.58 7.05 5.41
N ARG A 144 15.11 8.21 5.76
CA ARG A 144 14.85 9.47 5.04
C ARG A 144 15.37 9.43 3.60
N LYS A 145 16.51 8.79 3.34
CA LYS A 145 17.03 8.59 1.98
C LYS A 145 16.13 7.64 1.19
N VAL A 146 15.71 6.53 1.81
CA VAL A 146 14.78 5.56 1.23
C VAL A 146 13.47 6.24 0.85
N GLN A 147 12.87 7.03 1.74
CA GLN A 147 11.65 7.78 1.45
C GLN A 147 11.80 8.73 0.26
N ARG A 148 12.93 9.44 0.18
CA ARG A 148 13.21 10.32 -0.97
C ARG A 148 13.37 9.54 -2.26
N PHE A 149 14.00 8.37 -2.22
CA PHE A 149 14.16 7.52 -3.39
C PHE A 149 12.85 6.91 -3.87
N LEU A 150 11.90 6.66 -2.96
CA LEU A 150 10.54 6.24 -3.29
C LEU A 150 9.73 7.34 -3.99
N SER A 151 10.09 8.62 -3.81
CA SER A 151 9.44 9.74 -4.46
C SER A 151 9.97 9.90 -5.88
N GLN A 152 9.10 9.62 -6.86
CA GLN A 152 9.45 9.67 -8.28
C GLN A 152 8.49 10.59 -9.04
N PRO A 153 8.99 11.47 -9.92
CA PRO A 153 8.12 12.21 -10.80
C PRO A 153 7.53 11.26 -11.86
N PHE A 154 6.21 11.13 -11.88
CA PHE A 154 5.52 10.26 -12.82
C PHE A 154 4.77 11.06 -13.90
N PHE A 155 4.59 10.45 -15.06
CA PHE A 155 4.11 11.13 -16.27
C PHE A 155 2.72 11.75 -16.08
N VAL A 156 1.81 11.09 -15.40
CA VAL A 156 0.43 11.57 -15.15
C VAL A 156 0.42 12.90 -14.38
N ALA A 157 1.43 13.13 -13.56
CA ALA A 157 1.50 14.32 -12.71
C ALA A 157 2.19 15.53 -13.39
N GLU A 158 2.76 15.39 -14.57
CA GLU A 158 3.53 16.45 -15.25
C GLU A 158 2.79 17.79 -15.35
N GLN A 159 1.50 17.72 -15.72
CA GLN A 159 0.67 18.91 -15.86
C GLN A 159 0.40 19.63 -14.53
N PHE A 160 0.53 18.95 -13.41
CA PHE A 160 0.30 19.51 -12.08
C PHE A 160 1.58 19.96 -11.40
N THR A 161 2.68 19.23 -11.60
CA THR A 161 3.98 19.50 -10.94
C THR A 161 4.90 20.39 -11.75
N GLY A 162 4.69 20.49 -13.05
CA GLY A 162 5.60 21.17 -13.99
C GLY A 162 6.94 20.45 -14.18
N SER A 163 7.10 19.25 -13.64
CA SER A 163 8.30 18.43 -13.77
C SER A 163 8.07 17.26 -14.72
N PRO A 164 8.99 16.96 -15.64
CA PRO A 164 8.84 15.83 -16.55
C PRO A 164 8.87 14.52 -15.77
N GLY A 165 7.98 13.59 -16.15
CA GLY A 165 7.94 12.24 -15.60
C GLY A 165 9.21 11.47 -15.95
N ARG A 166 9.56 10.51 -15.10
CA ARG A 166 10.72 9.63 -15.29
C ARG A 166 10.32 8.19 -15.03
N TYR A 167 10.84 7.31 -15.84
CA TYR A 167 10.72 5.87 -15.66
C TYR A 167 12.03 5.32 -15.12
N VAL A 168 11.96 4.58 -14.02
CA VAL A 168 13.09 3.85 -13.47
C VAL A 168 12.77 2.35 -13.56
N SER A 169 13.62 1.59 -14.25
CA SER A 169 13.42 0.15 -14.41
C SER A 169 13.51 -0.56 -13.05
N LEU A 170 12.87 -1.73 -12.94
CA LEU A 170 12.92 -2.54 -11.72
C LEU A 170 14.37 -2.86 -11.31
N LYS A 171 15.23 -3.21 -12.28
CA LYS A 171 16.65 -3.49 -12.03
C LYS A 171 17.38 -2.29 -11.42
N GLU A 172 17.15 -1.11 -11.98
CA GLU A 172 17.77 0.13 -11.47
C GLU A 172 17.19 0.51 -10.09
N THR A 173 15.90 0.26 -9.86
CA THR A 173 15.27 0.47 -8.56
C THR A 173 15.93 -0.42 -7.48
N ILE A 174 16.08 -1.72 -7.75
CA ILE A 174 16.73 -2.66 -6.82
C ILE A 174 18.18 -2.21 -6.54
N ARG A 175 18.92 -1.84 -7.60
CA ARG A 175 20.29 -1.33 -7.45
C ARG A 175 20.36 -0.05 -6.61
N GLY A 176 19.41 0.84 -6.77
CA GLY A 176 19.36 2.11 -6.04
C GLY A 176 19.07 1.97 -4.55
N PHE A 177 18.35 0.93 -4.15
CA PHE A 177 18.08 0.64 -2.74
C PHE A 177 19.21 -0.12 -2.02
N LYS A 178 20.12 -0.78 -2.75
CA LYS A 178 21.32 -1.40 -2.20
C LYS A 178 22.33 -0.37 -1.69
#